data_7c6a36e6ba51cff6a61057c902a1c476
#
_entry.id   7c6a36e6ba51cff6a61057c902a1c476
#
_cell.length_a   1.000
_cell.length_b   1.000
_cell.length_c   1.000
_cell.angle_alpha   90.00
_cell.angle_beta   90.00
_cell.angle_gamma   90.00
#
_symmetry.space_group_name_H-M   'P 1'
#
loop_
_entity.id
_entity.type
_entity.pdbx_description
1 polymer ?
#
loop_
_entity_poly.entity_id
_entity_poly.type
_entity_poly.pdbx_seq_one_letter_code
_entity_poly.pdbx_strand_id
1 'polypeptide(L)'
;MTAAPGTSGAPRDRAPSPDAPPTEAPPADPAVPAGPTAPTLLEQMGGVTGIVASTIPVVVFVVANILLDLRPAVIAALAGGVAIAGWRIVRRQPLQPAVSGLFGVGIAAFLAYRSGEARAFYLPGLIYSAACGLAFLVSAAVRWPLAGVIWHGINGDGQGWRRDRRLLRAYTWATLLWALVFVARVVVQGLLYRYDAETWLGIARLAMGYPLVGIALLGTVWAVRRARAPQPAG
;
A
#
# COMPACT_ATOMS: atom_id res chain seq x y z
N MET A 1 -7.95 -77.66 -18.99
CA MET A 1 -8.22 -77.68 -17.55
C MET A 1 -8.37 -76.24 -17.13
N THR A 2 -9.43 -75.68 -17.36
CA THR A 2 -10.64 -75.22 -16.69
C THR A 2 -10.39 -74.61 -15.30
N ALA A 3 -10.53 -73.31 -15.18
CA ALA A 3 -10.99 -72.61 -13.98
C ALA A 3 -11.68 -71.28 -14.37
N ALA A 4 -12.94 -71.16 -13.98
CA ALA A 4 -13.86 -70.07 -14.25
C ALA A 4 -13.64 -68.87 -13.35
N PRO A 5 -14.15 -67.64 -13.71
CA PRO A 5 -14.02 -66.43 -12.93
C PRO A 5 -15.12 -66.28 -11.88
N GLY A 6 -14.71 -65.88 -10.67
CA GLY A 6 -15.61 -65.58 -9.57
C GLY A 6 -16.32 -64.26 -9.76
N THR A 7 -17.64 -64.26 -9.66
CA THR A 7 -18.52 -63.12 -9.66
C THR A 7 -18.41 -62.35 -8.34
N SER A 8 -17.92 -61.13 -8.41
CA SER A 8 -17.97 -60.15 -7.31
C SER A 8 -19.40 -59.60 -7.16
N GLY A 9 -20.05 -59.96 -6.04
CA GLY A 9 -21.37 -59.43 -5.68
C GLY A 9 -21.27 -58.00 -5.20
N ALA A 10 -22.02 -57.11 -5.84
CA ALA A 10 -22.25 -55.75 -5.38
C ALA A 10 -22.96 -55.72 -4.02
N PRO A 11 -22.63 -54.79 -3.12
CA PRO A 11 -23.37 -54.60 -1.87
C PRO A 11 -24.78 -54.10 -2.17
N ARG A 12 -25.79 -54.87 -1.73
CA ARG A 12 -27.19 -54.43 -1.78
C ARG A 12 -27.39 -53.31 -0.82
N ASP A 13 -27.85 -52.16 -1.30
CA ASP A 13 -28.39 -51.05 -0.53
C ASP A 13 -29.48 -51.59 0.39
N ARG A 14 -29.16 -51.58 1.68
CA ARG A 14 -30.13 -51.93 2.73
C ARG A 14 -30.87 -50.64 3.08
N ALA A 15 -32.15 -50.56 2.73
CA ALA A 15 -33.03 -49.48 3.13
C ALA A 15 -33.01 -49.31 4.67
N PRO A 16 -33.01 -48.08 5.18
CA PRO A 16 -32.97 -47.82 6.61
C PRO A 16 -34.23 -48.36 7.27
N SER A 17 -34.04 -49.05 8.41
CA SER A 17 -35.14 -49.56 9.24
C SER A 17 -35.95 -48.42 9.84
N PRO A 18 -37.31 -48.51 9.86
CA PRO A 18 -38.18 -47.43 10.42
C PRO A 18 -38.05 -47.19 11.92
N ASP A 19 -37.35 -48.07 12.65
CA ASP A 19 -37.22 -47.99 14.11
C ASP A 19 -35.82 -47.54 14.59
N ALA A 20 -35.04 -46.86 13.76
CA ALA A 20 -33.79 -46.29 14.21
C ALA A 20 -34.08 -45.00 15.05
N PRO A 21 -33.57 -44.91 16.31
CA PRO A 21 -33.73 -43.70 17.09
C PRO A 21 -33.09 -42.51 16.35
N PRO A 22 -33.63 -41.29 16.51
CA PRO A 22 -33.07 -40.06 15.88
C PRO A 22 -31.60 -39.97 16.25
N THR A 23 -30.72 -39.95 15.23
CA THR A 23 -29.31 -39.64 15.45
C THR A 23 -29.21 -38.22 15.98
N GLU A 24 -28.97 -38.10 17.26
CA GLU A 24 -28.70 -36.80 17.91
C GLU A 24 -27.50 -36.17 17.20
N ALA A 25 -27.73 -34.99 16.61
CA ALA A 25 -26.65 -34.24 15.96
C ALA A 25 -25.55 -33.96 17.00
N PRO A 26 -24.26 -34.13 16.67
CA PRO A 26 -23.21 -33.81 17.64
C PRO A 26 -23.36 -32.38 18.12
N PRO A 27 -23.17 -32.12 19.45
CA PRO A 27 -23.25 -30.78 19.99
C PRO A 27 -22.31 -29.87 19.19
N ALA A 28 -22.87 -28.73 18.77
CA ALA A 28 -22.07 -27.71 18.05
C ALA A 28 -20.85 -27.36 18.91
N ASP A 29 -19.66 -27.56 18.35
CA ASP A 29 -18.42 -27.14 18.99
C ASP A 29 -18.55 -25.68 19.45
N PRO A 30 -18.22 -25.36 20.71
CA PRO A 30 -18.26 -23.97 21.17
C PRO A 30 -17.37 -23.16 20.25
N ALA A 31 -17.95 -22.13 19.62
CA ALA A 31 -17.28 -21.25 18.70
C ALA A 31 -15.92 -20.83 19.28
N VAL A 32 -14.84 -21.30 18.67
CA VAL A 32 -13.48 -20.91 19.02
C VAL A 32 -13.46 -19.37 18.99
N PRO A 33 -13.11 -18.68 20.09
CA PRO A 33 -13.04 -17.23 20.10
C PRO A 33 -12.11 -16.79 18.96
N ALA A 34 -12.63 -15.95 18.07
CA ALA A 34 -11.81 -15.37 17.01
C ALA A 34 -10.58 -14.73 17.68
N GLY A 35 -9.40 -15.31 17.43
CA GLY A 35 -8.15 -14.77 17.95
C GLY A 35 -8.02 -13.29 17.56
N PRO A 36 -7.19 -12.50 18.28
CA PRO A 36 -7.05 -11.08 18.03
C PRO A 36 -6.74 -10.88 16.54
N THR A 37 -7.64 -10.18 15.86
CA THR A 37 -7.48 -9.83 14.43
C THR A 37 -6.17 -9.06 14.29
N ALA A 38 -5.27 -9.52 13.42
CA ALA A 38 -4.02 -8.82 13.17
C ALA A 38 -4.31 -7.35 12.84
N PRO A 39 -3.58 -6.40 13.46
CA PRO A 39 -3.84 -4.97 13.28
C PRO A 39 -3.79 -4.63 11.79
N THR A 40 -4.79 -3.88 11.34
CA THR A 40 -4.86 -3.44 9.94
C THR A 40 -3.64 -2.60 9.59
N LEU A 41 -3.23 -2.58 8.31
CA LEU A 41 -2.11 -1.74 7.86
C LEU A 41 -2.31 -0.27 8.23
N LEU A 42 -3.54 0.21 8.18
CA LEU A 42 -3.86 1.58 8.56
C LEU A 42 -3.56 1.83 10.05
N GLU A 43 -3.86 0.87 10.91
CA GLU A 43 -3.52 0.92 12.35
C GLU A 43 -2.01 0.83 12.57
N GLN A 44 -1.31 -0.02 11.81
CA GLN A 44 0.15 -0.14 11.87
C GLN A 44 0.85 1.15 11.41
N MET A 45 0.28 1.89 10.46
CA MET A 45 0.78 3.20 10.00
C MET A 45 0.45 4.35 10.96
N GLY A 46 -0.23 4.08 12.07
CA GLY A 46 -0.67 5.11 13.03
C GLY A 46 -1.98 5.81 12.63
N GLY A 47 -2.78 5.19 11.77
CA GLY A 47 -4.07 5.71 11.31
C GLY A 47 -3.96 7.00 10.49
N VAL A 48 -5.08 7.70 10.35
CA VAL A 48 -5.14 9.01 9.68
C VAL A 48 -4.22 10.04 10.37
N THR A 49 -4.14 9.99 11.70
CA THR A 49 -3.26 10.88 12.50
C THR A 49 -1.79 10.66 12.13
N GLY A 50 -1.36 9.43 11.86
CA GLY A 50 0.02 9.12 11.44
C GLY A 50 0.33 9.74 10.08
N ILE A 51 -0.60 9.66 9.14
CA ILE A 51 -0.46 10.24 7.81
C ILE A 51 -0.39 11.77 7.89
N VAL A 52 -1.28 12.41 8.63
CA VAL A 52 -1.26 13.88 8.83
C VAL A 52 0.05 14.30 9.50
N ALA A 53 0.46 13.63 10.57
CA ALA A 53 1.68 13.97 11.28
C ALA A 53 2.94 13.87 10.41
N SER A 54 3.03 12.92 9.49
CA SER A 54 4.16 12.78 8.57
C SER A 54 4.26 13.90 7.53
N THR A 55 3.16 14.63 7.28
CA THR A 55 3.12 15.74 6.33
C THR A 55 3.59 17.06 6.96
N ILE A 56 3.43 17.22 8.28
CA ILE A 56 3.73 18.48 8.98
C ILE A 56 5.15 18.98 8.72
N PRO A 57 6.23 18.18 8.81
CA PRO A 57 7.59 18.68 8.56
C PRO A 57 7.78 19.25 7.15
N VAL A 58 7.12 18.64 6.15
CA VAL A 58 7.19 19.12 4.75
C VAL A 58 6.44 20.43 4.59
N VAL A 59 5.26 20.56 5.18
CA VAL A 59 4.49 21.81 5.17
C VAL A 59 5.26 22.92 5.87
N VAL A 60 5.83 22.63 7.05
CA VAL A 60 6.65 23.58 7.80
C VAL A 60 7.86 24.03 6.98
N PHE A 61 8.55 23.11 6.31
CA PHE A 61 9.67 23.47 5.43
C PHE A 61 9.21 24.39 4.30
N VAL A 62 8.13 24.02 3.58
CA VAL A 62 7.63 24.82 2.44
C VAL A 62 7.24 26.23 2.89
N VAL A 63 6.47 26.34 3.96
CA VAL A 63 6.02 27.63 4.48
C VAL A 63 7.21 28.47 4.97
N ALA A 64 8.12 27.85 5.72
CA ALA A 64 9.31 28.52 6.21
C ALA A 64 10.24 28.96 5.06
N ASN A 65 10.39 28.17 4.00
CA ASN A 65 11.20 28.52 2.83
C ASN A 65 10.58 29.65 1.98
N ILE A 66 9.24 29.79 2.01
CA ILE A 66 8.54 30.92 1.35
C ILE A 66 8.67 32.22 2.15
N LEU A 67 8.62 32.12 3.48
CA LEU A 67 8.59 33.28 4.37
C LEU A 67 9.97 33.73 4.86
N LEU A 68 10.93 32.81 4.90
CA LEU A 68 12.26 32.98 5.44
C LEU A 68 13.28 32.43 4.44
N ASP A 69 14.56 32.49 4.81
CA ASP A 69 15.63 31.89 4.01
C ASP A 69 15.73 30.36 4.20
N LEU A 70 16.52 29.69 3.34
CA LEU A 70 16.76 28.24 3.37
C LEU A 70 17.21 27.72 4.74
N ARG A 71 18.14 28.41 5.40
CA ARG A 71 18.68 27.96 6.71
C ARG A 71 17.59 27.88 7.79
N PRO A 72 16.78 28.93 8.04
CA PRO A 72 15.65 28.85 8.96
C PRO A 72 14.61 27.79 8.55
N ALA A 73 14.34 27.62 7.25
CA ALA A 73 13.40 26.61 6.76
C ALA A 73 13.85 25.18 7.09
N VAL A 74 15.13 24.87 6.88
CA VAL A 74 15.73 23.58 7.25
C VAL A 74 15.65 23.34 8.75
N ILE A 75 16.00 24.34 9.57
CA ILE A 75 15.93 24.24 11.03
C ILE A 75 14.49 24.01 11.49
N ALA A 76 13.53 24.76 10.95
CA ALA A 76 12.11 24.62 11.28
C ALA A 76 11.57 23.22 10.91
N ALA A 77 11.95 22.68 9.76
CA ALA A 77 11.56 21.34 9.32
C ALA A 77 12.10 20.25 10.25
N LEU A 78 13.36 20.36 10.64
CA LEU A 78 14.00 19.43 11.58
C LEU A 78 13.38 19.53 12.98
N ALA A 79 13.17 20.75 13.49
CA ALA A 79 12.51 21.00 14.76
C ALA A 79 11.09 20.41 14.78
N GLY A 80 10.32 20.60 13.71
CA GLY A 80 8.98 20.00 13.55
C GLY A 80 9.02 18.47 13.56
N GLY A 81 9.99 17.88 12.86
CA GLY A 81 10.19 16.43 12.87
C GLY A 81 10.53 15.87 14.26
N VAL A 82 11.43 16.56 14.98
CA VAL A 82 11.81 16.19 16.36
C VAL A 82 10.63 16.37 17.33
N ALA A 83 9.85 17.45 17.20
CA ALA A 83 8.67 17.69 18.02
C ALA A 83 7.62 16.58 17.84
N ILE A 84 7.39 16.14 16.59
CA ILE A 84 6.48 15.02 16.29
C ILE A 84 7.02 13.71 16.88
N ALA A 85 8.32 13.44 16.76
CA ALA A 85 8.93 12.25 17.36
C ALA A 85 8.76 12.26 18.89
N GLY A 86 9.03 13.40 19.56
CA GLY A 86 8.79 13.59 20.98
C GLY A 86 7.33 13.38 21.39
N TRP A 87 6.41 13.96 20.65
CA TRP A 87 4.97 13.76 20.86
C TRP A 87 4.58 12.29 20.79
N ARG A 88 5.09 11.54 19.80
CA ARG A 88 4.83 10.09 19.66
C ARG A 88 5.38 9.28 20.82
N ILE A 89 6.57 9.64 21.34
CA ILE A 89 7.16 9.01 22.54
C ILE A 89 6.22 9.20 23.74
N VAL A 90 5.78 10.42 24.00
CA VAL A 90 4.87 10.74 25.11
C VAL A 90 3.55 9.98 24.98
N ARG A 91 3.05 9.84 23.75
CA ARG A 91 1.80 9.12 23.45
C ARG A 91 1.97 7.60 23.35
N ARG A 92 3.18 7.06 23.58
CA ARG A 92 3.49 5.64 23.43
C ARG A 92 3.09 5.04 22.07
N GLN A 93 3.14 5.86 21.03
CA GLN A 93 2.86 5.44 19.67
C GLN A 93 4.10 4.78 19.03
N PRO A 94 3.91 3.92 17.99
CA PRO A 94 5.05 3.30 17.31
C PRO A 94 5.99 4.36 16.73
N LEU A 95 7.27 4.26 17.07
CA LEU A 95 8.31 5.23 16.70
C LEU A 95 8.85 5.01 15.30
N GLN A 96 8.70 3.82 14.74
CA GLN A 96 9.26 3.46 13.44
C GLN A 96 8.88 4.45 12.31
N PRO A 97 7.60 4.90 12.16
CA PRO A 97 7.27 5.91 11.15
C PRO A 97 7.88 7.29 11.43
N ALA A 98 8.05 7.65 12.71
CA ALA A 98 8.64 8.93 13.08
C ALA A 98 10.15 8.94 12.81
N VAL A 99 10.86 7.86 13.15
CA VAL A 99 12.30 7.72 12.91
C VAL A 99 12.60 7.70 11.41
N SER A 100 11.86 6.91 10.61
CA SER A 100 12.04 6.87 9.17
C SER A 100 11.73 8.22 8.51
N GLY A 101 10.69 8.91 8.96
CA GLY A 101 10.34 10.25 8.49
C GLY A 101 11.43 11.27 8.81
N LEU A 102 11.91 11.29 10.07
CA LEU A 102 12.98 12.20 10.51
C LEU A 102 14.29 11.94 9.75
N PHE A 103 14.62 10.66 9.51
CA PHE A 103 15.80 10.29 8.72
C PHE A 103 15.69 10.79 7.27
N GLY A 104 14.52 10.63 6.64
CA GLY A 104 14.26 11.15 5.30
C GLY A 104 14.35 12.68 5.22
N VAL A 105 13.77 13.39 6.20
CA VAL A 105 13.88 14.86 6.30
C VAL A 105 15.32 15.27 6.57
N GLY A 106 16.04 14.54 7.44
CA GLY A 106 17.45 14.80 7.74
C GLY A 106 18.35 14.70 6.50
N ILE A 107 18.19 13.65 5.70
CA ILE A 107 18.92 13.53 4.42
C ILE A 107 18.57 14.68 3.48
N ALA A 108 17.28 15.01 3.32
CA ALA A 108 16.84 16.08 2.46
C ALA A 108 17.39 17.44 2.90
N ALA A 109 17.34 17.72 4.20
CA ALA A 109 17.90 18.93 4.81
C ALA A 109 19.43 19.00 4.64
N PHE A 110 20.14 17.90 4.83
CA PHE A 110 21.58 17.82 4.61
C PHE A 110 21.97 18.12 3.16
N LEU A 111 21.24 17.56 2.20
CA LEU A 111 21.47 17.86 0.78
C LEU A 111 21.25 19.33 0.48
N ALA A 112 20.15 19.91 0.95
CA ALA A 112 19.85 21.33 0.76
C ALA A 112 20.94 22.22 1.37
N TYR A 113 21.41 21.91 2.58
CA TYR A 113 22.48 22.64 3.26
C TYR A 113 23.81 22.55 2.50
N ARG A 114 24.16 21.35 2.01
CA ARG A 114 25.42 21.12 1.26
C ARG A 114 25.46 21.80 -0.11
N SER A 115 24.32 21.80 -0.81
CA SER A 115 24.23 22.45 -2.13
C SER A 115 24.04 23.95 -2.05
N GLY A 116 23.55 24.49 -0.90
CA GLY A 116 23.12 25.87 -0.78
C GLY A 116 21.82 26.20 -1.51
N GLU A 117 21.12 25.18 -2.04
CA GLU A 117 19.92 25.31 -2.85
C GLU A 117 18.72 24.65 -2.16
N ALA A 118 17.63 25.40 -1.94
CA ALA A 118 16.42 24.87 -1.31
C ALA A 118 15.79 23.73 -2.12
N ARG A 119 15.89 23.78 -3.45
CA ARG A 119 15.37 22.71 -4.33
C ARG A 119 15.98 21.34 -4.04
N ALA A 120 17.24 21.27 -3.57
CA ALA A 120 17.91 20.02 -3.25
C ALA A 120 17.24 19.23 -2.11
N PHE A 121 16.42 19.91 -1.27
CA PHE A 121 15.57 19.25 -0.28
C PHE A 121 14.57 18.26 -0.91
N TYR A 122 14.15 18.50 -2.14
CA TYR A 122 13.17 17.67 -2.83
C TYR A 122 13.79 16.49 -3.58
N LEU A 123 15.12 16.50 -3.80
CA LEU A 123 15.84 15.52 -4.61
C LEU A 123 15.65 14.06 -4.15
N PRO A 124 15.77 13.72 -2.83
CA PRO A 124 15.55 12.35 -2.39
C PRO A 124 14.14 11.84 -2.72
N GLY A 125 13.12 12.69 -2.58
CA GLY A 125 11.74 12.36 -2.91
C GLY A 125 11.53 12.16 -4.42
N LEU A 126 12.22 12.93 -5.24
CA LEU A 126 12.19 12.79 -6.71
C LEU A 126 12.84 11.47 -7.15
N ILE A 127 14.02 11.15 -6.60
CA ILE A 127 14.72 9.88 -6.87
C ILE A 127 13.86 8.69 -6.42
N TYR A 128 13.27 8.76 -5.23
CA TYR A 128 12.35 7.73 -4.73
C TYR A 128 11.16 7.54 -5.66
N SER A 129 10.53 8.63 -6.11
CA SER A 129 9.41 8.57 -7.05
C SER A 129 9.80 7.97 -8.39
N ALA A 130 11.01 8.28 -8.90
CA ALA A 130 11.54 7.71 -10.13
C ALA A 130 11.79 6.20 -9.98
N ALA A 131 12.40 5.78 -8.87
CA ALA A 131 12.64 4.35 -8.58
C ALA A 131 11.32 3.57 -8.47
N CYS A 132 10.34 4.10 -7.74
CA CYS A 132 9.02 3.49 -7.64
C CYS A 132 8.32 3.42 -9.01
N GLY A 133 8.32 4.52 -9.76
CA GLY A 133 7.73 4.57 -11.10
C GLY A 133 8.34 3.52 -12.03
N LEU A 134 9.66 3.40 -12.03
CA LEU A 134 10.39 2.39 -12.79
C LEU A 134 10.01 0.97 -12.33
N ALA A 135 9.97 0.72 -11.03
CA ALA A 135 9.58 -0.58 -10.48
C ALA A 135 8.16 -0.98 -10.91
N PHE A 136 7.19 -0.05 -10.85
CA PHE A 136 5.83 -0.30 -11.31
C PHE A 136 5.75 -0.54 -12.83
N LEU A 137 6.50 0.22 -13.65
CA LEU A 137 6.57 0.02 -15.10
C LEU A 137 7.17 -1.33 -15.46
N VAL A 138 8.33 -1.67 -14.89
CA VAL A 138 8.99 -2.97 -15.12
C VAL A 138 8.08 -4.12 -14.70
N SER A 139 7.45 -4.01 -13.54
CA SER A 139 6.50 -4.99 -13.03
C SER A 139 5.31 -5.23 -13.96
N ALA A 140 4.77 -4.16 -14.56
CA ALA A 140 3.72 -4.26 -15.56
C ALA A 140 4.23 -4.94 -16.85
N ALA A 141 5.43 -4.58 -17.32
CA ALA A 141 6.05 -5.13 -18.52
C ALA A 141 6.33 -6.62 -18.41
N VAL A 142 6.84 -7.09 -17.27
CA VAL A 142 7.10 -8.52 -17.01
C VAL A 142 5.84 -9.32 -16.63
N ARG A 143 4.65 -8.71 -16.71
CA ARG A 143 3.37 -9.34 -16.36
C ARG A 143 3.32 -9.88 -14.92
N TRP A 144 4.04 -9.21 -14.03
CA TRP A 144 4.02 -9.46 -12.60
C TRP A 144 3.53 -8.21 -11.86
N PRO A 145 2.23 -7.87 -11.94
CA PRO A 145 1.73 -6.58 -11.49
C PRO A 145 1.92 -6.39 -9.97
N LEU A 146 2.74 -5.41 -9.58
CA LEU A 146 3.07 -5.10 -8.18
C LEU A 146 1.82 -4.81 -7.35
N ALA A 147 0.80 -4.16 -7.92
CA ALA A 147 -0.45 -3.91 -7.21
C ALA A 147 -1.12 -5.22 -6.74
N GLY A 148 -1.06 -6.28 -7.55
CA GLY A 148 -1.55 -7.61 -7.18
C GLY A 148 -0.69 -8.27 -6.10
N VAL A 149 0.63 -8.19 -6.24
CA VAL A 149 1.58 -8.73 -5.26
C VAL A 149 1.40 -8.08 -3.89
N ILE A 150 1.32 -6.75 -3.86
CA ILE A 150 1.13 -5.97 -2.63
C ILE A 150 -0.25 -6.30 -2.02
N TRP A 151 -1.32 -6.29 -2.82
CA TRP A 151 -2.67 -6.55 -2.34
C TRP A 151 -2.80 -7.94 -1.69
N HIS A 152 -2.31 -8.97 -2.36
CA HIS A 152 -2.38 -10.33 -1.83
C HIS A 152 -1.36 -10.61 -0.73
N GLY A 153 -0.20 -9.95 -0.78
CA GLY A 153 0.79 -10.01 0.31
C GLY A 153 0.23 -9.45 1.62
N ILE A 154 -0.58 -8.40 1.55
CA ILE A 154 -1.24 -7.78 2.72
C ILE A 154 -2.39 -8.66 3.24
N ASN A 155 -3.19 -9.27 2.35
CA ASN A 155 -4.36 -10.05 2.73
C ASN A 155 -4.06 -11.54 2.98
N GLY A 156 -2.84 -12.00 2.71
CA GLY A 156 -2.45 -13.40 2.91
C GLY A 156 -3.06 -14.40 1.92
N ASP A 157 -3.69 -13.92 0.83
CA ASP A 157 -4.48 -14.75 -0.10
C ASP A 157 -3.65 -15.62 -1.07
N GLY A 158 -2.33 -15.67 -0.93
CA GLY A 158 -1.46 -16.44 -1.82
C GLY A 158 -1.43 -15.91 -3.28
N GLN A 159 -0.92 -16.71 -4.22
CA GLN A 159 -0.71 -16.30 -5.62
C GLN A 159 -1.75 -16.85 -6.61
N GLY A 160 -2.84 -17.45 -6.16
CA GLY A 160 -3.89 -18.05 -6.99
C GLY A 160 -4.51 -17.09 -8.01
N TRP A 161 -4.55 -15.79 -7.71
CA TRP A 161 -5.07 -14.73 -8.57
C TRP A 161 -4.39 -14.63 -9.94
N ARG A 162 -3.17 -15.12 -10.08
CA ARG A 162 -2.42 -15.09 -11.36
C ARG A 162 -3.01 -16.03 -12.41
N ARG A 163 -3.77 -17.05 -12.00
CA ARG A 163 -4.45 -17.99 -12.90
C ARG A 163 -5.73 -17.39 -13.46
N ASP A 164 -6.31 -16.39 -12.78
CA ASP A 164 -7.49 -15.67 -13.24
C ASP A 164 -7.08 -14.50 -14.15
N ARG A 165 -7.37 -14.62 -15.44
CA ARG A 165 -7.06 -13.59 -16.44
C ARG A 165 -7.74 -12.24 -16.17
N ARG A 166 -8.91 -12.23 -15.50
CA ARG A 166 -9.63 -11.00 -15.17
C ARG A 166 -8.94 -10.26 -14.04
N LEU A 167 -8.62 -10.96 -12.96
CA LEU A 167 -7.88 -10.40 -11.84
C LEU A 167 -6.49 -9.93 -12.27
N LEU A 168 -5.80 -10.72 -13.11
CA LEU A 168 -4.50 -10.32 -13.64
C LEU A 168 -4.59 -9.01 -14.44
N ARG A 169 -5.61 -8.84 -15.31
CA ARG A 169 -5.83 -7.58 -16.04
C ARG A 169 -6.14 -6.42 -15.09
N ALA A 170 -7.01 -6.62 -14.10
CA ALA A 170 -7.34 -5.58 -13.13
C ALA A 170 -6.10 -5.11 -12.35
N TYR A 171 -5.26 -6.02 -11.89
CA TYR A 171 -4.03 -5.67 -11.21
C TYR A 171 -2.98 -5.05 -12.13
N THR A 172 -2.94 -5.44 -13.41
CA THR A 172 -2.07 -4.78 -14.41
C THR A 172 -2.51 -3.33 -14.62
N TRP A 173 -3.80 -3.06 -14.77
CA TRP A 173 -4.34 -1.70 -14.85
C TRP A 173 -4.07 -0.89 -13.60
N ALA A 174 -4.26 -1.47 -12.41
CA ALA A 174 -3.91 -0.82 -11.16
C ALA A 174 -2.41 -0.48 -11.09
N THR A 175 -1.54 -1.41 -11.50
CA THR A 175 -0.09 -1.20 -11.56
C THR A 175 0.29 -0.09 -12.52
N LEU A 176 -0.34 -0.01 -13.69
CA LEU A 176 -0.13 1.08 -14.66
C LEU A 176 -0.64 2.42 -14.13
N LEU A 177 -1.77 2.44 -13.42
CA LEU A 177 -2.26 3.65 -12.77
C LEU A 177 -1.27 4.19 -11.74
N TRP A 178 -0.69 3.32 -10.91
CA TRP A 178 0.37 3.70 -9.98
C TRP A 178 1.63 4.17 -10.71
N ALA A 179 2.04 3.48 -11.77
CA ALA A 179 3.16 3.90 -12.61
C ALA A 179 2.92 5.31 -13.17
N LEU A 180 1.73 5.57 -13.69
CA LEU A 180 1.33 6.89 -14.21
C LEU A 180 1.44 7.99 -13.14
N VAL A 181 0.96 7.71 -11.92
CA VAL A 181 1.08 8.66 -10.79
C VAL A 181 2.54 8.99 -10.50
N PHE A 182 3.41 7.99 -10.41
CA PHE A 182 4.83 8.23 -10.13
C PHE A 182 5.53 8.93 -11.30
N VAL A 183 5.24 8.54 -12.54
CA VAL A 183 5.80 9.21 -13.74
C VAL A 183 5.35 10.67 -13.80
N ALA A 184 4.06 10.95 -13.59
CA ALA A 184 3.55 12.31 -13.55
C ALA A 184 4.26 13.15 -12.46
N ARG A 185 4.49 12.57 -11.28
CA ARG A 185 5.27 13.24 -10.21
C ARG A 185 6.70 13.53 -10.64
N VAL A 186 7.38 12.56 -11.25
CA VAL A 186 8.76 12.74 -11.71
C VAL A 186 8.82 13.81 -12.80
N VAL A 187 7.92 13.79 -13.76
CA VAL A 187 7.89 14.78 -14.84
C VAL A 187 7.63 16.18 -14.29
N VAL A 188 6.53 16.37 -13.54
CA VAL A 188 6.16 17.70 -13.03
C VAL A 188 7.21 18.24 -12.06
N GLN A 189 7.59 17.44 -11.05
CA GLN A 189 8.57 17.90 -10.06
C GLN A 189 9.99 18.00 -10.66
N GLY A 190 10.34 17.14 -11.61
CA GLY A 190 11.63 17.23 -12.32
C GLY A 190 11.74 18.48 -13.17
N LEU A 191 10.68 18.88 -13.89
CA LEU A 191 10.63 20.13 -14.63
C LEU A 191 10.75 21.33 -13.69
N LEU A 192 9.96 21.37 -12.60
CA LEU A 192 10.02 22.43 -11.62
C LEU A 192 11.41 22.54 -10.95
N TYR A 193 12.03 21.37 -10.68
CA TYR A 193 13.40 21.31 -10.17
C TYR A 193 14.41 21.91 -11.16
N ARG A 194 14.25 21.64 -12.46
CA ARG A 194 15.13 22.16 -13.52
C ARG A 194 15.00 23.67 -13.71
N TYR A 195 13.80 24.23 -13.49
CA TYR A 195 13.52 25.66 -13.66
C TYR A 195 13.68 26.46 -12.36
N ASP A 196 14.28 25.90 -11.32
CA ASP A 196 14.48 26.55 -10.00
C ASP A 196 13.19 27.09 -9.34
N ALA A 197 12.04 26.50 -9.69
CA ALA A 197 10.74 26.93 -9.21
C ALA A 197 10.43 26.32 -7.82
N GLU A 198 11.20 26.68 -6.79
CA GLU A 198 11.19 26.07 -5.45
C GLU A 198 9.81 26.11 -4.78
N THR A 199 9.13 27.23 -4.81
CA THR A 199 7.79 27.40 -4.25
C THR A 199 6.79 26.46 -4.93
N TRP A 200 6.82 26.40 -6.29
CA TRP A 200 5.94 25.53 -7.05
C TRP A 200 6.28 24.05 -6.84
N LEU A 201 7.55 23.75 -6.60
CA LEU A 201 8.01 22.39 -6.29
C LEU A 201 7.42 21.90 -4.95
N GLY A 202 7.39 22.76 -3.94
CA GLY A 202 6.74 22.49 -2.65
C GLY A 202 5.23 22.27 -2.82
N ILE A 203 4.55 23.17 -3.52
CA ILE A 203 3.12 23.08 -3.81
C ILE A 203 2.80 21.80 -4.59
N ALA A 204 3.54 21.52 -5.67
CA ALA A 204 3.36 20.31 -6.47
C ALA A 204 3.55 19.04 -5.63
N ARG A 205 4.54 19.01 -4.73
CA ARG A 205 4.77 17.88 -3.84
C ARG A 205 3.57 17.60 -2.93
N LEU A 206 2.96 18.63 -2.37
CA LEU A 206 1.77 18.51 -1.52
C LEU A 206 0.54 18.14 -2.35
N ALA A 207 0.27 18.85 -3.44
CA ALA A 207 -0.89 18.62 -4.30
C ALA A 207 -0.88 17.25 -4.99
N MET A 208 0.31 16.79 -5.42
CA MET A 208 0.48 15.48 -6.04
C MET A 208 0.79 14.37 -5.02
N GLY A 209 0.86 14.67 -3.73
CA GLY A 209 1.09 13.71 -2.67
C GLY A 209 -0.16 12.87 -2.40
N TYR A 210 -0.92 13.27 -1.38
CA TYR A 210 -2.07 12.53 -0.90
C TYR A 210 -3.25 12.44 -1.89
N PRO A 211 -3.62 13.51 -2.65
CA PRO A 211 -4.73 13.43 -3.58
C PRO A 211 -4.52 12.38 -4.68
N LEU A 212 -3.34 12.35 -5.31
CA LEU A 212 -3.05 11.37 -6.36
C LEU A 212 -2.98 9.94 -5.82
N VAL A 213 -2.39 9.75 -4.63
CA VAL A 213 -2.37 8.45 -3.95
C VAL A 213 -3.79 7.99 -3.63
N GLY A 214 -4.65 8.89 -3.15
CA GLY A 214 -6.07 8.61 -2.89
C GLY A 214 -6.80 8.16 -4.17
N ILE A 215 -6.62 8.86 -5.27
CA ILE A 215 -7.20 8.50 -6.57
C ILE A 215 -6.70 7.14 -7.04
N ALA A 216 -5.39 6.87 -6.93
CA ALA A 216 -4.80 5.60 -7.32
C ALA A 216 -5.33 4.42 -6.48
N LEU A 217 -5.50 4.62 -5.16
CA LEU A 217 -6.09 3.64 -4.27
C LEU A 217 -7.55 3.36 -4.62
N LEU A 218 -8.36 4.41 -4.82
CA LEU A 218 -9.76 4.27 -5.23
C LEU A 218 -9.87 3.55 -6.57
N GLY A 219 -9.05 3.91 -7.55
CA GLY A 219 -8.98 3.24 -8.85
C GLY A 219 -8.59 1.77 -8.72
N THR A 220 -7.64 1.44 -7.84
CA THR A 220 -7.23 0.06 -7.55
C THR A 220 -8.38 -0.74 -6.95
N VAL A 221 -9.03 -0.21 -5.89
CA VAL A 221 -10.17 -0.87 -5.24
C VAL A 221 -11.32 -1.07 -6.23
N TRP A 222 -11.63 -0.06 -7.03
CA TRP A 222 -12.68 -0.14 -8.05
C TRP A 222 -12.38 -1.22 -9.09
N ALA A 223 -11.16 -1.25 -9.65
CA ALA A 223 -10.75 -2.24 -10.64
C ALA A 223 -10.83 -3.68 -10.09
N VAL A 224 -10.36 -3.89 -8.84
CA VAL A 224 -10.40 -5.20 -8.18
C VAL A 224 -11.84 -5.63 -7.87
N ARG A 225 -12.68 -4.73 -7.34
CA ARG A 225 -14.10 -5.03 -7.06
C ARG A 225 -14.84 -5.39 -8.34
N ARG A 226 -14.63 -4.64 -9.43
CA ARG A 226 -15.23 -4.93 -10.73
C ARG A 226 -14.80 -6.30 -11.31
N ALA A 227 -13.54 -6.67 -11.11
CA ALA A 227 -13.03 -7.97 -11.55
C ALA A 227 -13.58 -9.16 -10.75
N ARG A 228 -13.94 -8.94 -9.47
CA ARG A 228 -14.53 -9.95 -8.58
C ARG A 228 -16.06 -10.05 -8.67
N ALA A 229 -16.72 -9.07 -9.30
CA ALA A 229 -18.19 -9.09 -9.42
C ALA A 229 -18.67 -10.32 -10.21
N PRO A 230 -19.74 -11.03 -9.73
CA PRO A 230 -20.36 -12.11 -10.47
C PRO A 230 -20.87 -11.59 -11.82
N GLN A 231 -20.67 -12.38 -12.90
CA GLN A 231 -21.30 -12.02 -14.17
C GLN A 231 -22.78 -12.34 -14.09
N PRO A 232 -23.67 -11.44 -14.59
CA PRO A 232 -25.02 -11.85 -14.89
C PRO A 232 -24.93 -13.02 -15.88
N ALA A 233 -25.62 -14.11 -15.53
CA ALA A 233 -25.78 -15.25 -16.43
C ALA A 233 -26.42 -14.72 -17.72
N GLY A 234 -25.65 -14.73 -18.82
CA GLY A 234 -26.14 -14.43 -20.15
C GLY A 234 -26.89 -15.63 -20.73
#